data_90f2b21183015629f16d9b449a97558e
#
_entry.id   90f2b21183015629f16d9b449a97558e
#
_cell.length_a   1.000
_cell.length_b   1.000
_cell.length_c   1.000
_cell.angle_alpha   90.00
_cell.angle_beta   90.00
_cell.angle_gamma   90.00
#
_symmetry.space_group_name_H-M   'P 1'
#
loop_
_entity.id
_entity.type
_entity.pdbx_description
1 polymer ?
#
loop_
_entity_poly.entity_id
_entity_poly.type
_entity_poly.pdbx_seq_one_letter_code
_entity_poly.pdbx_strand_id
1 'polypeptide(L)'
;MKAETKQKLMSRQRGRAELIVFIAYIVGVAVMGIFHEPWFDEAQAWSIARSASYRDIIFDIPHYEGHPPLWSLLLSVPAKLGAPFEISLKAVNLIICAAAVWLILYKSPFPKIVRCLIPFSFYYFYQTAVISRPYSLMLLALTLAAVTYKERNGKPVPYVASLTLLCASHAYGIILAGGMCIVWVCEIFGAAIKEKRFTGVFRDKRCWSLLGILVFALFTVWLIIPADDVRYLHMNDTVSDRLKDLYLLLVYPIDSLFGIYIDVDSMKQTQSGLITTMIGGALVLCVLFAVTKENKKLAIFSVPYFMFLLFGVFKYMYWNHLGISTFYIMFTLWIILDDSPEMPDIFGKISGKVESKLTVTLGKCVVVFIAAMPIAWTVSCSVMDILKPYGMREVAQYIKDNDMEGHTVMMCWLYEYKDRNVFAENHYTDANRHNMSNEMSDASALSPYFEDNIFYNFNITHPTDLYSKFRITTEEDNERNFALWREYGYPEYMIFKCPIDSVFPELEYDDIEEMYDITAMYQRNCFYKFSVITEYVHIFKLKDEYIGKGKPQ
;
A
#
# COMPACT_ATOMS: atom_id res chain seq x y z
N MET A 1 1.70 -45.49 -1.45
CA MET A 1 3.15 -45.69 -1.69
C MET A 1 3.71 -44.77 -2.80
N LYS A 2 3.15 -44.70 -4.01
CA LYS A 2 3.71 -43.81 -5.08
C LYS A 2 3.60 -42.30 -4.78
N ALA A 3 2.54 -41.83 -4.15
CA ALA A 3 2.35 -40.41 -3.82
C ALA A 3 3.30 -39.95 -2.70
N GLU A 4 3.46 -40.73 -1.63
CA GLU A 4 4.39 -40.45 -0.54
C GLU A 4 5.85 -40.45 -0.98
N THR A 5 6.20 -41.38 -1.87
CA THR A 5 7.55 -41.48 -2.44
C THR A 5 7.84 -40.26 -3.35
N LYS A 6 6.83 -39.81 -4.14
CA LYS A 6 6.94 -38.61 -5.00
C LYS A 6 7.05 -37.35 -4.18
N GLN A 7 6.29 -37.24 -3.07
CA GLN A 7 6.35 -36.12 -2.13
C GLN A 7 7.70 -36.08 -1.40
N LYS A 8 8.25 -37.22 -1.01
CA LYS A 8 9.58 -37.33 -0.41
C LYS A 8 10.71 -37.02 -1.39
N LEU A 9 10.56 -37.36 -2.68
CA LEU A 9 11.50 -36.97 -3.74
C LEU A 9 11.43 -35.47 -4.03
N MET A 10 10.23 -34.86 -4.08
CA MET A 10 10.06 -33.43 -4.26
C MET A 10 10.61 -32.64 -3.07
N SER A 11 10.47 -33.12 -1.83
CA SER A 11 11.05 -32.48 -0.64
C SER A 11 12.59 -32.57 -0.62
N ARG A 12 13.18 -33.64 -1.18
CA ARG A 12 14.63 -33.77 -1.29
C ARG A 12 15.29 -32.90 -2.36
N GLN A 13 14.49 -32.35 -3.32
CA GLN A 13 14.99 -31.46 -4.37
C GLN A 13 14.91 -29.98 -4.00
N ARG A 14 14.34 -29.62 -2.83
CA ARG A 14 14.35 -28.26 -2.31
C ARG A 14 15.65 -28.04 -1.54
N GLY A 15 16.61 -27.37 -2.15
CA GLY A 15 17.96 -27.32 -1.62
C GLY A 15 18.66 -26.00 -1.92
N ARG A 16 19.86 -26.12 -2.44
CA ARG A 16 20.78 -24.96 -2.63
C ARG A 16 20.23 -23.83 -3.47
N ALA A 17 19.42 -24.12 -4.51
CA ALA A 17 18.90 -23.08 -5.39
C ALA A 17 17.89 -22.16 -4.68
N GLU A 18 16.97 -22.73 -3.91
CA GLU A 18 15.99 -21.97 -3.14
C GLU A 18 16.69 -21.11 -2.05
N LEU A 19 17.74 -21.66 -1.43
CA LEU A 19 18.52 -20.90 -0.46
C LEU A 19 19.27 -19.73 -1.13
N ILE A 20 19.88 -19.96 -2.29
CA ILE A 20 20.55 -18.90 -3.06
C ILE A 20 19.55 -17.81 -3.45
N VAL A 21 18.37 -18.17 -3.94
CA VAL A 21 17.31 -17.23 -4.29
C VAL A 21 16.84 -16.46 -3.06
N PHE A 22 16.68 -17.11 -1.92
CA PHE A 22 16.28 -16.46 -0.66
C PHE A 22 17.33 -15.45 -0.19
N ILE A 23 18.61 -15.83 -0.21
CA ILE A 23 19.71 -14.91 0.15
C ILE A 23 19.79 -13.75 -0.85
N ALA A 24 19.69 -14.04 -2.15
CA ALA A 24 19.69 -13.00 -3.18
C ALA A 24 18.52 -12.01 -3.02
N TYR A 25 17.34 -12.50 -2.62
CA TYR A 25 16.19 -11.66 -2.31
C TYR A 25 16.47 -10.73 -1.13
N ILE A 26 16.94 -11.29 0.00
CA ILE A 26 17.23 -10.49 1.21
C ILE A 26 18.30 -9.44 0.90
N VAL A 27 19.39 -9.86 0.26
CA VAL A 27 20.49 -8.93 -0.09
C VAL A 27 20.00 -7.86 -1.07
N GLY A 28 19.24 -8.26 -2.10
CA GLY A 28 18.69 -7.33 -3.08
C GLY A 28 17.76 -6.29 -2.44
N VAL A 29 16.82 -6.70 -1.58
CA VAL A 29 15.93 -5.77 -0.87
C VAL A 29 16.71 -4.90 0.11
N ALA A 30 17.67 -5.45 0.84
CA ALA A 30 18.51 -4.67 1.76
C ALA A 30 19.34 -3.61 1.04
N VAL A 31 19.93 -3.97 -0.11
CA VAL A 31 20.68 -3.03 -0.96
C VAL A 31 19.76 -1.93 -1.49
N MET A 32 18.59 -2.30 -2.04
CA MET A 32 17.62 -1.30 -2.49
C MET A 32 17.13 -0.42 -1.35
N GLY A 33 16.97 -0.98 -0.15
CA GLY A 33 16.62 -0.22 1.04
C GLY A 33 17.62 0.88 1.42
N ILE A 34 18.89 0.78 1.01
CA ILE A 34 19.88 1.85 1.24
C ILE A 34 19.58 3.07 0.34
N PHE A 35 19.18 2.81 -0.90
CA PHE A 35 18.89 3.87 -1.88
C PHE A 35 17.47 4.42 -1.74
N HIS A 36 16.50 3.55 -1.44
CA HIS A 36 15.11 3.97 -1.28
C HIS A 36 14.95 4.96 -0.13
N GLU A 37 14.38 6.12 -0.43
CA GLU A 37 13.94 7.07 0.58
C GLU A 37 12.47 6.79 0.94
N PRO A 38 12.12 6.70 2.23
CA PRO A 38 10.74 6.49 2.62
C PRO A 38 9.81 7.58 2.09
N TRP A 39 8.72 7.18 1.46
CA TRP A 39 7.68 8.11 1.06
C TRP A 39 6.94 8.65 2.28
N PHE A 40 6.15 9.71 2.09
CA PHE A 40 5.43 10.33 3.20
C PHE A 40 4.56 9.34 4.00
N ASP A 41 3.91 8.39 3.35
CA ASP A 41 3.12 7.34 4.00
C ASP A 41 3.96 6.43 4.91
N GLU A 42 5.20 6.14 4.53
CA GLU A 42 6.14 5.32 5.31
C GLU A 42 6.66 6.13 6.50
N ALA A 43 6.99 7.38 6.24
CA ALA A 43 7.43 8.35 7.24
C ALA A 43 6.32 8.64 8.26
N GLN A 44 5.08 8.84 7.79
CA GLN A 44 3.89 9.02 8.62
C GLN A 44 3.69 7.83 9.57
N ALA A 45 3.75 6.59 9.04
CA ALA A 45 3.59 5.39 9.85
C ALA A 45 4.66 5.27 10.95
N TRP A 46 5.91 5.67 10.65
CA TRP A 46 6.98 5.72 11.64
C TRP A 46 6.76 6.82 12.68
N SER A 47 6.35 8.01 12.26
CA SER A 47 6.06 9.14 13.16
C SER A 47 4.93 8.81 14.12
N ILE A 48 3.85 8.19 13.65
CA ILE A 48 2.79 7.62 14.49
C ILE A 48 3.37 6.64 15.52
N ALA A 49 4.15 5.68 15.04
CA ALA A 49 4.74 4.65 15.89
C ALA A 49 5.66 5.21 16.98
N ARG A 50 6.38 6.30 16.69
CA ARG A 50 7.33 6.96 17.59
C ARG A 50 6.63 7.86 18.63
N SER A 51 5.78 8.77 18.19
CA SER A 51 5.23 9.83 19.03
C SER A 51 3.87 9.51 19.65
N ALA A 52 2.99 8.77 18.97
CA ALA A 52 1.67 8.49 19.49
C ALA A 52 1.67 7.54 20.69
N SER A 53 0.73 7.71 21.61
CA SER A 53 0.52 6.77 22.70
C SER A 53 0.01 5.42 22.19
N TYR A 54 0.24 4.32 22.92
CA TYR A 54 -0.33 3.03 22.53
C TYR A 54 -1.86 3.03 22.49
N ARG A 55 -2.51 3.85 23.31
CA ARG A 55 -3.96 4.03 23.29
C ARG A 55 -4.40 4.66 21.97
N ASP A 56 -3.72 5.72 21.54
CA ASP A 56 -4.07 6.43 20.31
C ASP A 56 -3.75 5.58 19.08
N ILE A 57 -2.62 4.86 19.06
CA ILE A 57 -2.29 3.90 17.99
C ILE A 57 -3.41 2.86 17.82
N ILE A 58 -4.02 2.39 18.91
CA ILE A 58 -5.02 1.33 18.85
C ILE A 58 -6.42 1.87 18.59
N PHE A 59 -6.82 2.97 19.24
CA PHE A 59 -8.22 3.37 19.34
C PHE A 59 -8.57 4.69 18.67
N ASP A 60 -7.60 5.53 18.32
CA ASP A 60 -7.87 6.84 17.73
C ASP A 60 -7.36 6.95 16.28
N ILE A 61 -6.07 6.72 16.07
CA ILE A 61 -5.43 6.85 14.76
C ILE A 61 -6.06 6.00 13.66
N PRO A 62 -6.50 4.74 13.90
CA PRO A 62 -7.12 3.93 12.87
C PRO A 62 -8.37 4.54 12.25
N HIS A 63 -9.10 5.41 12.97
CA HIS A 63 -10.26 6.14 12.46
C HIS A 63 -9.87 7.16 11.37
N TYR A 64 -8.63 7.67 11.40
CA TYR A 64 -8.10 8.64 10.45
C TYR A 64 -7.27 8.01 9.34
N GLU A 65 -6.54 6.95 9.64
CA GLU A 65 -5.70 6.24 8.66
C GLU A 65 -6.47 5.20 7.83
N GLY A 66 -7.65 4.76 8.29
CA GLY A 66 -8.43 3.69 7.66
C GLY A 66 -7.72 2.32 7.67
N HIS A 67 -6.70 2.16 8.52
CA HIS A 67 -5.89 0.95 8.64
C HIS A 67 -5.94 0.39 10.05
N PRO A 68 -6.01 -0.95 10.23
CA PRO A 68 -5.85 -1.58 11.53
C PRO A 68 -4.49 -1.27 12.17
N PRO A 69 -4.39 -1.24 13.51
CA PRO A 69 -3.22 -0.72 14.22
C PRO A 69 -1.98 -1.60 14.18
N LEU A 70 -2.05 -2.84 13.66
CA LEU A 70 -0.98 -3.83 13.77
C LEU A 70 0.36 -3.34 13.19
N TRP A 71 0.33 -2.65 12.05
CA TRP A 71 1.55 -2.13 11.42
C TRP A 71 2.25 -1.11 12.31
N SER A 72 1.51 -0.11 12.81
CA SER A 72 2.03 0.93 13.70
C SER A 72 2.50 0.34 15.04
N LEU A 73 1.82 -0.68 15.56
CA LEU A 73 2.26 -1.40 16.77
C LEU A 73 3.58 -2.14 16.57
N LEU A 74 3.79 -2.78 15.41
CA LEU A 74 5.06 -3.46 15.11
C LEU A 74 6.20 -2.44 14.98
N LEU A 75 5.97 -1.32 14.32
CA LEU A 75 6.95 -0.24 14.18
C LEU A 75 7.22 0.46 15.51
N SER A 76 6.24 0.53 16.42
CA SER A 76 6.42 1.21 17.70
C SER A 76 7.49 0.57 18.60
N VAL A 77 7.76 -0.73 18.40
CA VAL A 77 8.81 -1.41 19.18
C VAL A 77 10.18 -0.77 18.94
N PRO A 78 10.74 -0.76 17.71
CA PRO A 78 12.02 -0.10 17.48
C PRO A 78 11.92 1.43 17.62
N ALA A 79 10.81 2.06 17.20
CA ALA A 79 10.67 3.51 17.19
C ALA A 79 10.73 4.11 18.61
N LYS A 80 9.99 3.53 19.57
CA LYS A 80 9.98 3.98 20.97
C LYS A 80 11.24 3.59 21.75
N LEU A 81 12.06 2.67 21.22
CA LEU A 81 13.38 2.35 21.75
C LEU A 81 14.48 3.28 21.20
N GLY A 82 14.14 4.27 20.39
CA GLY A 82 15.09 5.22 19.81
C GLY A 82 15.93 4.64 18.67
N ALA A 83 15.47 3.56 18.02
CA ALA A 83 16.18 2.99 16.89
C ALA A 83 16.11 3.92 15.66
N PRO A 84 17.16 3.94 14.79
CA PRO A 84 17.19 4.80 13.61
C PRO A 84 16.01 4.55 12.67
N PHE A 85 15.39 5.61 12.19
CA PHE A 85 14.18 5.63 11.40
C PHE A 85 14.23 4.67 10.20
N GLU A 86 15.01 5.00 9.18
CA GLU A 86 14.97 4.29 7.90
C GLU A 86 15.39 2.83 8.01
N ILE A 87 16.46 2.57 8.77
CA ILE A 87 17.00 1.20 8.93
C ILE A 87 15.98 0.32 9.62
N SER A 88 15.35 0.82 10.67
CA SER A 88 14.43 0.03 11.49
C SER A 88 13.10 -0.23 10.79
N LEU A 89 12.56 0.78 10.12
CA LEU A 89 11.36 0.65 9.29
C LEU A 89 11.54 -0.44 8.22
N LYS A 90 12.63 -0.35 7.47
CA LYS A 90 12.97 -1.28 6.37
C LYS A 90 13.28 -2.69 6.90
N ALA A 91 13.95 -2.79 8.05
CA ALA A 91 14.25 -4.08 8.68
C ALA A 91 12.98 -4.83 9.12
N VAL A 92 12.04 -4.14 9.77
CA VAL A 92 10.75 -4.74 10.16
C VAL A 92 10.01 -5.26 8.92
N ASN A 93 9.93 -4.45 7.87
CA ASN A 93 9.28 -4.83 6.62
C ASN A 93 9.97 -6.04 5.95
N LEU A 94 11.30 -6.01 5.86
CA LEU A 94 12.09 -7.08 5.26
C LEU A 94 11.91 -8.41 6.00
N ILE A 95 11.85 -8.41 7.33
CA ILE A 95 11.64 -9.63 8.14
C ILE A 95 10.29 -10.27 7.76
N ILE A 96 9.23 -9.48 7.66
CA ILE A 96 7.88 -9.95 7.32
C ILE A 96 7.87 -10.51 5.89
N CYS A 97 8.43 -9.78 4.94
CA CYS A 97 8.53 -10.20 3.55
C CYS A 97 9.39 -11.46 3.37
N ALA A 98 10.52 -11.54 4.09
CA ALA A 98 11.39 -12.71 4.08
C ALA A 98 10.67 -13.97 4.59
N ALA A 99 9.85 -13.85 5.63
CA ALA A 99 9.03 -14.96 6.11
C ALA A 99 8.04 -15.45 5.05
N ALA A 100 7.37 -14.56 4.33
CA ALA A 100 6.47 -14.91 3.24
C ALA A 100 7.23 -15.58 2.07
N VAL A 101 8.35 -15.00 1.65
CA VAL A 101 9.18 -15.54 0.56
C VAL A 101 9.78 -16.91 0.93
N TRP A 102 10.20 -17.09 2.18
CA TRP A 102 10.62 -18.39 2.67
C TRP A 102 9.53 -19.46 2.47
N LEU A 103 8.29 -19.13 2.87
CA LEU A 103 7.15 -20.03 2.69
C LEU A 103 6.89 -20.32 1.20
N ILE A 104 6.96 -19.32 0.33
CA ILE A 104 6.79 -19.48 -1.12
C ILE A 104 7.85 -20.44 -1.67
N LEU A 105 9.11 -20.25 -1.34
CA LEU A 105 10.21 -21.06 -1.85
C LEU A 105 10.15 -22.51 -1.35
N TYR A 106 9.81 -22.72 -0.08
CA TYR A 106 9.92 -24.03 0.55
C TYR A 106 8.60 -24.79 0.71
N LYS A 107 7.45 -24.12 0.66
CA LYS A 107 6.13 -24.74 0.88
C LYS A 107 5.24 -24.73 -0.37
N SER A 108 5.42 -23.78 -1.30
CA SER A 108 4.51 -23.67 -2.43
C SER A 108 4.59 -24.85 -3.39
N PRO A 109 3.49 -25.24 -4.03
CA PRO A 109 3.44 -26.29 -5.04
C PRO A 109 3.91 -25.83 -6.43
N PHE A 110 4.27 -24.54 -6.58
CA PHE A 110 4.69 -24.01 -7.86
C PHE A 110 5.92 -24.70 -8.45
N PRO A 111 6.02 -24.79 -9.79
CA PRO A 111 7.22 -25.27 -10.46
C PRO A 111 8.47 -24.48 -10.00
N LYS A 112 9.62 -25.15 -9.94
CA LYS A 112 10.87 -24.58 -9.39
C LYS A 112 11.22 -23.22 -10.00
N ILE A 113 11.14 -23.07 -11.31
CA ILE A 113 11.46 -21.81 -12.00
C ILE A 113 10.49 -20.72 -11.54
N VAL A 114 9.18 -20.98 -11.53
CA VAL A 114 8.15 -20.02 -11.15
C VAL A 114 8.34 -19.54 -9.70
N ARG A 115 8.49 -20.47 -8.74
CA ARG A 115 8.66 -20.10 -7.33
C ARG A 115 9.98 -19.34 -7.06
N CYS A 116 11.00 -19.53 -7.90
CA CYS A 116 12.25 -18.77 -7.80
C CYS A 116 12.15 -17.37 -8.44
N LEU A 117 11.24 -17.15 -9.41
CA LEU A 117 11.02 -15.85 -10.05
C LEU A 117 10.06 -14.96 -9.24
N ILE A 118 9.04 -15.52 -8.60
CA ILE A 118 8.03 -14.79 -7.84
C ILE A 118 8.64 -13.75 -6.87
N PRO A 119 9.65 -14.06 -6.04
CA PRO A 119 10.23 -13.10 -5.11
C PRO A 119 10.77 -11.83 -5.75
N PHE A 120 11.20 -11.90 -7.01
CA PHE A 120 11.77 -10.77 -7.73
C PHE A 120 10.76 -10.02 -8.60
N SER A 121 9.50 -10.45 -8.64
CA SER A 121 8.45 -9.74 -9.35
C SER A 121 8.10 -8.43 -8.65
N PHE A 122 7.58 -7.46 -9.40
CA PHE A 122 7.34 -6.09 -8.97
C PHE A 122 6.60 -5.98 -7.63
N TYR A 123 5.46 -6.68 -7.49
CA TYR A 123 4.65 -6.60 -6.28
C TYR A 123 5.29 -7.29 -5.06
N TYR A 124 6.15 -8.29 -5.27
CA TYR A 124 6.83 -9.01 -4.18
C TYR A 124 8.12 -8.35 -3.73
N PHE A 125 8.89 -7.80 -4.68
CA PHE A 125 10.18 -7.19 -4.41
C PHE A 125 10.06 -5.71 -4.13
N TYR A 126 9.68 -4.93 -5.18
CA TYR A 126 9.74 -3.47 -5.08
C TYR A 126 8.57 -2.91 -4.29
N GLN A 127 7.33 -3.19 -4.74
CA GLN A 127 6.11 -2.58 -4.18
C GLN A 127 5.84 -2.97 -2.72
N THR A 128 6.32 -4.13 -2.25
CA THR A 128 6.01 -4.62 -0.90
C THR A 128 7.23 -4.76 -0.01
N ALA A 129 8.41 -5.13 -0.56
CA ALA A 129 9.56 -5.34 0.30
C ALA A 129 10.50 -4.13 0.35
N VAL A 130 10.65 -3.36 -0.73
CA VAL A 130 11.41 -2.10 -0.71
C VAL A 130 10.56 -1.00 -0.08
N ILE A 131 9.33 -0.79 -0.56
CA ILE A 131 8.38 0.16 0.05
C ILE A 131 7.77 -0.46 1.31
N SER A 132 8.00 0.16 2.45
CA SER A 132 7.70 -0.40 3.78
C SER A 132 6.29 -0.02 4.24
N ARG A 133 5.29 -0.83 3.84
CA ARG A 133 3.87 -0.60 4.10
C ARG A 133 3.19 -1.87 4.65
N PRO A 134 1.98 -1.77 5.25
CA PRO A 134 1.26 -2.90 5.83
C PRO A 134 0.94 -4.03 4.83
N TYR A 135 1.17 -3.83 3.52
CA TYR A 135 0.98 -4.86 2.50
C TYR A 135 1.88 -6.09 2.69
N SER A 136 3.03 -5.94 3.35
CA SER A 136 3.88 -7.07 3.74
C SER A 136 3.17 -8.04 4.68
N LEU A 137 2.37 -7.52 5.61
CA LEU A 137 1.52 -8.34 6.49
C LEU A 137 0.44 -9.09 5.70
N MET A 138 -0.18 -8.44 4.69
CA MET A 138 -1.15 -9.10 3.82
C MET A 138 -0.51 -10.22 3.00
N LEU A 139 0.68 -9.97 2.44
CA LEU A 139 1.46 -10.98 1.73
C LEU A 139 1.73 -12.20 2.61
N LEU A 140 2.22 -11.97 3.83
CA LEU A 140 2.48 -13.05 4.79
C LEU A 140 1.19 -13.78 5.16
N ALA A 141 0.10 -13.05 5.46
CA ALA A 141 -1.18 -13.62 5.87
C ALA A 141 -1.79 -14.51 4.77
N LEU A 142 -1.82 -14.05 3.51
CA LEU A 142 -2.32 -14.84 2.38
C LEU A 142 -1.43 -16.05 2.07
N THR A 143 -0.12 -15.91 2.24
CA THR A 143 0.83 -17.03 2.09
C THR A 143 0.60 -18.08 3.18
N LEU A 144 0.42 -17.67 4.44
CA LEU A 144 0.07 -18.57 5.54
C LEU A 144 -1.30 -19.22 5.34
N ALA A 145 -2.28 -18.45 4.85
CA ALA A 145 -3.59 -19.00 4.52
C ALA A 145 -3.49 -20.08 3.42
N ALA A 146 -2.65 -19.90 2.40
CA ALA A 146 -2.41 -20.89 1.37
C ALA A 146 -1.79 -22.18 1.95
N VAL A 147 -0.78 -22.04 2.81
CA VAL A 147 -0.12 -23.19 3.49
C VAL A 147 -1.10 -23.99 4.32
N THR A 148 -2.02 -23.33 5.00
CA THR A 148 -2.94 -23.95 5.99
C THR A 148 -4.29 -24.35 5.39
N TYR A 149 -4.62 -23.90 4.18
CA TYR A 149 -5.93 -24.08 3.55
C TYR A 149 -6.36 -25.54 3.46
N LYS A 150 -5.47 -26.43 3.05
CA LYS A 150 -5.76 -27.85 2.82
C LYS A 150 -6.22 -28.56 4.11
N GLU A 151 -5.62 -28.20 5.24
CA GLU A 151 -5.91 -28.81 6.53
C GLU A 151 -7.01 -28.07 7.31
N ARG A 152 -7.61 -26.99 6.80
CA ARG A 152 -8.54 -26.11 7.51
C ARG A 152 -9.75 -26.84 8.13
N ASN A 153 -10.21 -27.91 7.49
CA ASN A 153 -11.36 -28.67 7.98
C ASN A 153 -11.00 -29.60 9.15
N GLY A 154 -9.77 -30.10 9.22
CA GLY A 154 -9.30 -30.97 10.31
C GLY A 154 -8.62 -30.20 11.44
N LYS A 155 -7.86 -29.16 11.08
CA LYS A 155 -7.10 -28.28 11.98
C LYS A 155 -7.42 -26.82 11.66
N PRO A 156 -8.56 -26.28 12.13
CA PRO A 156 -9.01 -24.93 11.74
C PRO A 156 -8.12 -23.80 12.28
N VAL A 157 -7.51 -23.96 13.45
CA VAL A 157 -6.81 -22.88 14.17
C VAL A 157 -5.71 -22.21 13.35
N PRO A 158 -4.79 -22.91 12.66
CA PRO A 158 -3.75 -22.24 11.86
C PRO A 158 -4.33 -21.43 10.69
N TYR A 159 -5.38 -21.92 10.06
CA TYR A 159 -6.06 -21.18 8.98
C TYR A 159 -6.78 -19.94 9.51
N VAL A 160 -7.47 -20.09 10.63
CA VAL A 160 -8.13 -18.96 11.33
C VAL A 160 -7.11 -17.91 11.74
N ALA A 161 -5.97 -18.31 12.30
CA ALA A 161 -4.89 -17.38 12.66
C ALA A 161 -4.38 -16.59 11.44
N SER A 162 -4.27 -17.26 10.28
CA SER A 162 -3.88 -16.58 9.03
C SER A 162 -4.91 -15.55 8.58
N LEU A 163 -6.21 -15.88 8.68
CA LEU A 163 -7.28 -14.95 8.34
C LEU A 163 -7.40 -13.80 9.37
N THR A 164 -7.14 -14.06 10.65
CA THR A 164 -7.08 -13.03 11.69
C THR A 164 -5.93 -12.05 11.41
N LEU A 165 -4.76 -12.55 11.05
CA LEU A 165 -3.64 -11.71 10.61
C LEU A 165 -4.00 -10.88 9.37
N LEU A 166 -4.75 -11.46 8.42
CA LEU A 166 -5.23 -10.76 7.24
C LEU A 166 -6.19 -9.62 7.62
N CYS A 167 -7.14 -9.85 8.53
CA CYS A 167 -8.01 -8.80 9.06
C CYS A 167 -7.23 -7.69 9.78
N ALA A 168 -6.21 -8.06 10.55
CA ALA A 168 -5.39 -7.11 11.30
C ALA A 168 -4.43 -6.28 10.44
N SER A 169 -4.22 -6.66 9.18
CA SER A 169 -3.22 -6.03 8.31
C SER A 169 -3.73 -4.79 7.57
N HIS A 170 -4.96 -4.83 7.04
CA HIS A 170 -5.51 -3.78 6.18
C HIS A 170 -7.02 -3.91 6.02
N ALA A 171 -7.74 -2.81 5.69
CA ALA A 171 -9.16 -2.83 5.38
C ALA A 171 -9.49 -3.85 4.25
N TYR A 172 -8.70 -3.89 3.19
CA TYR A 172 -8.85 -4.90 2.13
C TYR A 172 -8.65 -6.33 2.62
N GLY A 173 -7.82 -6.52 3.63
CA GLY A 173 -7.63 -7.82 4.28
C GLY A 173 -8.90 -8.32 4.96
N ILE A 174 -9.67 -7.42 5.58
CA ILE A 174 -10.97 -7.74 6.19
C ILE A 174 -11.95 -8.22 5.10
N ILE A 175 -11.99 -7.54 3.96
CA ILE A 175 -12.87 -7.89 2.84
C ILE A 175 -12.53 -9.27 2.28
N LEU A 176 -11.24 -9.54 2.02
CA LEU A 176 -10.79 -10.83 1.52
C LEU A 176 -11.07 -11.95 2.53
N ALA A 177 -10.71 -11.75 3.80
CA ALA A 177 -10.96 -12.73 4.85
C ALA A 177 -12.47 -12.98 5.03
N GLY A 178 -13.30 -11.93 4.99
CA GLY A 178 -14.75 -12.03 5.03
C GLY A 178 -15.30 -12.90 3.90
N GLY A 179 -14.88 -12.66 2.67
CA GLY A 179 -15.25 -13.48 1.50
C GLY A 179 -14.81 -14.95 1.65
N MET A 180 -13.58 -15.17 2.13
CA MET A 180 -13.06 -16.52 2.39
C MET A 180 -13.86 -17.24 3.49
N CYS A 181 -14.26 -16.52 4.55
CA CYS A 181 -15.13 -17.06 5.62
C CYS A 181 -16.53 -17.39 5.10
N ILE A 182 -17.13 -16.52 4.26
CA ILE A 182 -18.45 -16.78 3.66
C ILE A 182 -18.43 -18.09 2.88
N VAL A 183 -17.41 -18.29 2.03
CA VAL A 183 -17.29 -19.54 1.26
C VAL A 183 -17.13 -20.74 2.20
N TRP A 184 -16.30 -20.63 3.22
CA TRP A 184 -16.09 -21.74 4.17
C TRP A 184 -17.34 -22.06 4.99
N VAL A 185 -18.10 -21.05 5.42
CA VAL A 185 -19.44 -21.22 6.04
C VAL A 185 -20.36 -21.99 5.09
N CYS A 186 -20.46 -21.59 3.83
CA CYS A 186 -21.27 -22.27 2.82
C CYS A 186 -20.86 -23.73 2.63
N GLU A 187 -19.55 -24.03 2.65
CA GLU A 187 -19.06 -25.42 2.59
C GLU A 187 -19.49 -26.25 3.81
N ILE A 188 -19.37 -25.69 5.03
CA ILE A 188 -19.75 -26.38 6.27
C ILE A 188 -21.26 -26.66 6.31
N PHE A 189 -22.08 -25.64 6.06
CA PHE A 189 -23.53 -25.79 6.07
C PHE A 189 -24.02 -26.67 4.93
N GLY A 190 -23.44 -26.55 3.75
CA GLY A 190 -23.76 -27.41 2.61
C GLY A 190 -23.48 -28.90 2.89
N ALA A 191 -22.40 -29.21 3.62
CA ALA A 191 -22.10 -30.57 4.06
C ALA A 191 -23.14 -31.04 5.12
N ALA A 192 -23.44 -30.20 6.09
CA ALA A 192 -24.42 -30.52 7.15
C ALA A 192 -25.83 -30.78 6.59
N ILE A 193 -26.24 -30.03 5.56
CA ILE A 193 -27.53 -30.23 4.86
C ILE A 193 -27.53 -31.60 4.17
N LYS A 194 -26.48 -31.94 3.43
CA LYS A 194 -26.37 -33.23 2.72
C LYS A 194 -26.39 -34.40 3.68
N GLU A 195 -25.75 -34.27 4.84
CA GLU A 195 -25.67 -35.30 5.87
C GLU A 195 -26.88 -35.33 6.80
N LYS A 196 -27.84 -34.39 6.66
CA LYS A 196 -29.01 -34.21 7.57
C LYS A 196 -28.62 -34.05 9.06
N ARG A 197 -27.47 -33.43 9.34
CA ARG A 197 -26.87 -33.28 10.67
C ARG A 197 -26.82 -31.83 11.14
N PHE A 198 -27.92 -31.10 11.11
CA PHE A 198 -27.97 -29.67 11.48
C PHE A 198 -27.54 -29.40 12.92
N THR A 199 -27.96 -30.23 13.88
CA THR A 199 -27.60 -30.06 15.30
C THR A 199 -26.10 -30.24 15.57
N GLY A 200 -25.37 -30.96 14.69
CA GLY A 200 -23.94 -31.17 14.81
C GLY A 200 -23.10 -29.91 14.48
N VAL A 201 -23.65 -28.96 13.73
CA VAL A 201 -22.93 -27.74 13.31
C VAL A 201 -22.52 -26.89 14.51
N PHE A 202 -23.39 -26.78 15.53
CA PHE A 202 -23.09 -26.01 16.74
C PHE A 202 -22.01 -26.63 17.66
N ARG A 203 -21.65 -27.90 17.44
CA ARG A 203 -20.56 -28.57 18.13
C ARG A 203 -19.27 -28.61 17.29
N ASP A 204 -19.32 -28.12 16.05
CA ASP A 204 -18.18 -28.12 15.15
C ASP A 204 -17.16 -27.04 15.54
N LYS A 205 -15.91 -27.45 15.74
CA LYS A 205 -14.80 -26.55 16.07
C LYS A 205 -14.59 -25.46 15.00
N ARG A 206 -14.95 -25.75 13.75
CA ARG A 206 -14.86 -24.79 12.63
C ARG A 206 -15.83 -23.62 12.84
N CYS A 207 -17.04 -23.89 13.30
CA CYS A 207 -18.04 -22.84 13.58
C CYS A 207 -17.59 -21.91 14.70
N TRP A 208 -17.02 -22.44 15.79
CA TRP A 208 -16.47 -21.62 16.86
C TRP A 208 -15.25 -20.80 16.39
N SER A 209 -14.43 -21.36 15.56
CA SER A 209 -13.30 -20.65 14.94
C SER A 209 -13.78 -19.52 14.03
N LEU A 210 -14.81 -19.76 13.23
CA LEU A 210 -15.43 -18.73 12.38
C LEU A 210 -16.11 -17.63 13.22
N LEU A 211 -16.73 -17.98 14.33
CA LEU A 211 -17.29 -16.99 15.25
C LEU A 211 -16.18 -16.11 15.85
N GLY A 212 -15.04 -16.71 16.22
CA GLY A 212 -13.88 -15.96 16.71
C GLY A 212 -13.34 -14.95 15.67
N ILE A 213 -13.21 -15.36 14.40
CA ILE A 213 -12.82 -14.43 13.31
C ILE A 213 -13.86 -13.32 13.14
N LEU A 214 -15.16 -13.68 13.15
CA LEU A 214 -16.23 -12.70 12.99
C LEU A 214 -16.17 -11.62 14.06
N VAL A 215 -16.03 -12.02 15.34
CA VAL A 215 -15.89 -11.06 16.45
C VAL A 215 -14.66 -10.19 16.27
N PHE A 216 -13.51 -10.78 15.89
CA PHE A 216 -12.29 -10.04 15.65
C PHE A 216 -12.43 -9.08 14.45
N ALA A 217 -13.03 -9.53 13.34
CA ALA A 217 -13.26 -8.70 12.17
C ALA A 217 -14.20 -7.52 12.49
N LEU A 218 -15.28 -7.76 13.24
CA LEU A 218 -16.19 -6.69 13.68
C LEU A 218 -15.47 -5.68 14.58
N PHE A 219 -14.64 -6.15 15.51
CA PHE A 219 -13.81 -5.29 16.34
C PHE A 219 -12.83 -4.46 15.46
N THR A 220 -12.17 -5.09 14.49
CA THR A 220 -11.25 -4.40 13.58
C THR A 220 -11.98 -3.38 12.70
N VAL A 221 -13.17 -3.73 12.20
CA VAL A 221 -14.02 -2.78 11.45
C VAL A 221 -14.36 -1.59 12.32
N TRP A 222 -14.78 -1.83 13.60
CA TRP A 222 -15.08 -0.75 14.52
C TRP A 222 -13.88 0.20 14.72
N LEU A 223 -12.66 -0.33 14.82
CA LEU A 223 -11.45 0.49 14.94
C LEU A 223 -11.17 1.38 13.73
N ILE A 224 -11.58 0.96 12.53
CA ILE A 224 -11.30 1.69 11.29
C ILE A 224 -12.52 2.42 10.70
N ILE A 225 -13.65 2.46 11.43
CA ILE A 225 -14.77 3.32 11.03
C ILE A 225 -14.26 4.76 11.03
N PRO A 226 -14.36 5.47 9.89
CA PRO A 226 -13.86 6.83 9.80
C PRO A 226 -14.52 7.74 10.85
N ALA A 227 -13.73 8.65 11.44
CA ALA A 227 -14.25 9.74 12.23
C ALA A 227 -15.06 10.71 11.34
N ASP A 228 -16.03 11.43 11.94
CA ASP A 228 -16.91 12.32 11.18
C ASP A 228 -16.16 13.49 10.51
N ASP A 229 -15.01 13.86 11.06
CA ASP A 229 -14.14 14.93 10.58
C ASP A 229 -13.01 14.42 9.66
N VAL A 230 -13.02 13.15 9.28
CA VAL A 230 -12.00 12.60 8.39
C VAL A 230 -12.24 13.08 6.95
N ARG A 231 -11.19 13.57 6.30
CA ARG A 231 -11.28 14.24 5.00
C ARG A 231 -11.75 13.35 3.86
N TYR A 232 -11.30 12.11 3.76
CA TYR A 232 -11.66 11.24 2.65
C TYR A 232 -13.15 10.82 2.62
N LEU A 233 -13.92 11.07 3.72
CA LEU A 233 -15.37 10.93 3.71
C LEU A 233 -16.08 12.05 2.97
N HIS A 234 -15.44 13.21 2.88
CA HIS A 234 -16.00 14.42 2.30
C HIS A 234 -15.54 14.66 0.85
N MET A 235 -14.82 13.69 0.27
CA MET A 235 -14.57 13.70 -1.17
C MET A 235 -15.90 13.51 -1.90
N ASN A 236 -16.27 14.49 -2.71
CA ASN A 236 -17.60 14.64 -3.32
C ASN A 236 -17.92 13.62 -4.43
N ASP A 237 -17.43 12.41 -4.33
CA ASP A 237 -17.73 11.36 -5.29
C ASP A 237 -19.14 10.81 -5.08
N THR A 238 -20.03 11.05 -6.03
CA THR A 238 -21.36 10.48 -6.00
C THR A 238 -21.33 8.99 -6.38
N VAL A 239 -22.36 8.25 -5.97
CA VAL A 239 -22.52 6.85 -6.42
C VAL A 239 -22.53 6.76 -7.96
N SER A 240 -23.06 7.79 -8.64
CA SER A 240 -23.05 7.87 -10.11
C SER A 240 -21.63 7.93 -10.67
N ASP A 241 -20.72 8.66 -10.03
CA ASP A 241 -19.32 8.75 -10.48
C ASP A 241 -18.62 7.42 -10.28
N ARG A 242 -18.82 6.78 -9.15
CA ARG A 242 -18.28 5.43 -8.90
C ARG A 242 -18.82 4.36 -9.85
N LEU A 243 -20.05 4.48 -10.31
CA LEU A 243 -20.58 3.56 -11.33
C LEU A 243 -19.86 3.71 -12.69
N LYS A 244 -19.35 4.90 -13.01
CA LYS A 244 -18.53 5.11 -14.21
C LYS A 244 -17.20 4.34 -14.12
N ASP A 245 -16.70 4.07 -12.92
CA ASP A 245 -15.44 3.38 -12.68
C ASP A 245 -15.56 1.84 -12.74
N LEU A 246 -16.75 1.29 -12.97
CA LEU A 246 -16.93 -0.17 -13.06
C LEU A 246 -16.08 -0.85 -14.15
N TYR A 247 -15.62 -0.12 -15.16
CA TYR A 247 -14.68 -0.65 -16.16
C TYR A 247 -13.37 -1.12 -15.53
N LEU A 248 -12.98 -0.57 -14.37
CA LEU A 248 -11.79 -0.95 -13.63
C LEU A 248 -11.83 -2.41 -13.17
N LEU A 249 -13.02 -3.01 -13.02
CA LEU A 249 -13.16 -4.45 -12.76
C LEU A 249 -12.53 -5.29 -13.87
N LEU A 250 -12.44 -4.76 -15.09
CA LEU A 250 -11.79 -5.41 -16.24
C LEU A 250 -10.32 -4.97 -16.39
N VAL A 251 -9.91 -3.84 -15.83
CA VAL A 251 -8.53 -3.36 -15.89
C VAL A 251 -7.66 -4.05 -14.83
N TYR A 252 -8.08 -4.06 -13.58
CA TYR A 252 -7.28 -4.55 -12.46
C TYR A 252 -6.77 -5.99 -12.58
N PRO A 253 -7.51 -6.97 -13.13
CA PRO A 253 -7.02 -8.33 -13.23
C PRO A 253 -5.75 -8.49 -14.08
N ILE A 254 -5.64 -7.77 -15.19
CA ILE A 254 -4.44 -7.84 -16.03
C ILE A 254 -3.32 -7.01 -15.43
N ASP A 255 -3.66 -5.86 -14.85
CA ASP A 255 -2.65 -4.98 -14.25
C ASP A 255 -2.01 -5.61 -13.01
N SER A 256 -2.79 -6.32 -12.21
CA SER A 256 -2.27 -7.06 -11.05
C SER A 256 -1.28 -8.17 -11.41
N LEU A 257 -1.34 -8.73 -12.63
CA LEU A 257 -0.41 -9.74 -13.10
C LEU A 257 0.78 -9.14 -13.86
N PHE A 258 0.51 -8.16 -14.71
CA PHE A 258 1.50 -7.63 -15.65
C PHE A 258 1.89 -6.20 -15.39
N GLY A 259 1.11 -5.46 -14.59
CA GLY A 259 1.36 -4.06 -14.30
C GLY A 259 1.38 -3.19 -15.56
N ILE A 260 0.40 -3.34 -16.45
CA ILE A 260 0.36 -2.66 -17.76
C ILE A 260 -0.32 -1.30 -17.64
N TYR A 261 -1.37 -1.20 -16.82
CA TYR A 261 -2.13 0.03 -16.62
C TYR A 261 -1.34 0.97 -15.70
N ILE A 262 -1.28 2.23 -16.09
CA ILE A 262 -0.68 3.29 -15.29
C ILE A 262 -1.80 4.27 -14.98
N ASP A 263 -2.33 4.20 -13.77
CA ASP A 263 -3.23 5.19 -13.23
C ASP A 263 -2.40 6.25 -12.50
N VAL A 264 -1.77 7.09 -13.29
CA VAL A 264 -1.20 8.34 -12.81
C VAL A 264 -1.93 9.44 -13.56
N ASP A 265 -2.51 10.37 -12.86
CA ASP A 265 -3.30 11.48 -13.42
C ASP A 265 -2.60 12.24 -14.57
N SER A 266 -1.28 12.22 -14.58
CA SER A 266 -0.45 12.82 -15.62
C SER A 266 -0.23 11.96 -16.88
N MET A 267 -0.58 10.67 -16.83
CA MET A 267 -0.41 9.74 -17.95
C MET A 267 -1.76 9.20 -18.40
N LYS A 268 -2.54 10.04 -19.03
CA LYS A 268 -3.80 9.63 -19.67
C LYS A 268 -3.50 8.51 -20.66
N GLN A 269 -3.91 7.29 -20.30
CA GLN A 269 -3.90 6.18 -21.22
C GLN A 269 -4.76 6.56 -22.44
N THR A 270 -4.28 6.28 -23.64
CA THR A 270 -5.10 6.48 -24.84
C THR A 270 -6.35 5.60 -24.76
N GLN A 271 -7.44 6.05 -25.36
CA GLN A 271 -8.69 5.28 -25.37
C GLN A 271 -8.50 3.86 -25.93
N SER A 272 -7.64 3.71 -26.94
CA SER A 272 -7.25 2.40 -27.49
C SER A 272 -6.46 1.55 -26.49
N GLY A 273 -5.58 2.16 -25.72
CA GLY A 273 -4.84 1.49 -24.65
C GLY A 273 -5.76 0.97 -23.55
N LEU A 274 -6.72 1.79 -23.13
CA LEU A 274 -7.72 1.40 -22.13
C LEU A 274 -8.56 0.21 -22.61
N ILE A 275 -9.09 0.25 -23.84
CA ILE A 275 -9.88 -0.85 -24.43
C ILE A 275 -9.05 -2.13 -24.49
N THR A 276 -7.80 -2.04 -24.93
CA THR A 276 -6.89 -3.19 -25.00
C THR A 276 -6.65 -3.80 -23.61
N THR A 277 -6.47 -2.95 -22.60
CA THR A 277 -6.30 -3.38 -21.19
C THR A 277 -7.56 -4.06 -20.66
N MET A 278 -8.75 -3.51 -20.94
CA MET A 278 -10.02 -4.14 -20.56
C MET A 278 -10.23 -5.51 -21.23
N ILE A 279 -9.91 -5.64 -22.51
CA ILE A 279 -9.98 -6.94 -23.22
C ILE A 279 -8.99 -7.93 -22.59
N GLY A 280 -7.77 -7.50 -22.32
CA GLY A 280 -6.77 -8.31 -21.66
C GLY A 280 -7.22 -8.77 -20.26
N GLY A 281 -7.80 -7.88 -19.47
CA GLY A 281 -8.35 -8.21 -18.15
C GLY A 281 -9.53 -9.17 -18.21
N ALA A 282 -10.43 -8.98 -19.17
CA ALA A 282 -11.52 -9.93 -19.43
C ALA A 282 -10.98 -11.33 -19.78
N LEU A 283 -9.95 -11.42 -20.61
CA LEU A 283 -9.29 -12.69 -20.94
C LEU A 283 -8.64 -13.33 -19.69
N VAL A 284 -7.96 -12.55 -18.87
CA VAL A 284 -7.39 -13.04 -17.60
C VAL A 284 -8.48 -13.60 -16.70
N LEU A 285 -9.59 -12.88 -16.53
CA LEU A 285 -10.74 -13.37 -15.75
C LEU A 285 -11.33 -14.65 -16.33
N CYS A 286 -11.53 -14.72 -17.64
CA CYS A 286 -12.02 -15.93 -18.30
C CYS A 286 -11.11 -17.14 -18.01
N VAL A 287 -9.79 -16.97 -18.09
CA VAL A 287 -8.82 -18.02 -17.78
C VAL A 287 -8.90 -18.42 -16.31
N LEU A 288 -8.90 -17.44 -15.38
CA LEU A 288 -9.01 -17.69 -13.95
C LEU A 288 -10.33 -18.41 -13.60
N PHE A 289 -11.44 -18.01 -14.18
CA PHE A 289 -12.74 -18.68 -14.02
C PHE A 289 -12.72 -20.11 -14.54
N ALA A 290 -12.17 -20.34 -15.72
CA ALA A 290 -12.07 -21.69 -16.29
C ALA A 290 -11.23 -22.59 -15.40
N VAL A 291 -10.05 -22.14 -14.99
CA VAL A 291 -9.12 -22.92 -14.13
C VAL A 291 -9.73 -23.20 -12.76
N THR A 292 -10.33 -22.20 -12.13
CA THR A 292 -10.92 -22.34 -10.79
C THR A 292 -12.18 -23.21 -10.80
N LYS A 293 -13.01 -23.09 -11.83
CA LYS A 293 -14.21 -23.93 -12.03
C LYS A 293 -13.82 -25.40 -12.19
N GLU A 294 -12.85 -25.68 -13.05
CA GLU A 294 -12.38 -27.04 -13.32
C GLU A 294 -11.83 -27.72 -12.06
N ASN A 295 -11.11 -26.96 -11.24
CA ASN A 295 -10.53 -27.43 -10.00
C ASN A 295 -11.45 -27.29 -8.77
N LYS A 296 -12.73 -26.99 -8.97
CA LYS A 296 -13.74 -26.81 -7.90
C LYS A 296 -13.36 -25.73 -6.87
N LYS A 297 -12.64 -24.70 -7.32
CA LYS A 297 -12.22 -23.54 -6.52
C LYS A 297 -12.90 -22.24 -6.95
N LEU A 298 -13.94 -22.31 -7.77
CA LEU A 298 -14.61 -21.14 -8.31
C LEU A 298 -15.14 -20.21 -7.21
N ALA A 299 -15.81 -20.77 -6.20
CA ALA A 299 -16.38 -19.96 -5.11
C ALA A 299 -15.31 -19.23 -4.30
N ILE A 300 -14.24 -19.96 -3.89
CA ILE A 300 -13.15 -19.39 -3.11
C ILE A 300 -12.31 -18.37 -3.91
N PHE A 301 -12.30 -18.46 -5.23
CA PHE A 301 -11.72 -17.41 -6.06
C PHE A 301 -12.70 -16.23 -6.19
N SER A 302 -13.91 -16.49 -6.68
CA SER A 302 -14.81 -15.42 -7.15
C SER A 302 -15.35 -14.55 -6.02
N VAL A 303 -15.83 -15.17 -4.91
CA VAL A 303 -16.50 -14.39 -3.85
C VAL A 303 -15.56 -13.38 -3.21
N PRO A 304 -14.39 -13.74 -2.65
CA PRO A 304 -13.50 -12.76 -2.04
C PRO A 304 -12.91 -11.79 -3.05
N TYR A 305 -12.56 -12.28 -4.25
CA TYR A 305 -11.93 -11.46 -5.29
C TYR A 305 -12.85 -10.35 -5.78
N PHE A 306 -14.11 -10.67 -6.08
CA PHE A 306 -15.07 -9.65 -6.51
C PHE A 306 -15.49 -8.73 -5.38
N MET A 307 -15.60 -9.23 -4.15
CA MET A 307 -15.79 -8.36 -2.97
C MET A 307 -14.66 -7.34 -2.85
N PHE A 308 -13.41 -7.78 -3.04
CA PHE A 308 -12.24 -6.91 -3.01
C PHE A 308 -12.28 -5.88 -4.15
N LEU A 309 -12.53 -6.31 -5.39
CA LEU A 309 -12.59 -5.41 -6.54
C LEU A 309 -13.73 -4.38 -6.41
N LEU A 310 -14.92 -4.82 -6.03
CA LEU A 310 -16.07 -3.94 -5.83
C LEU A 310 -15.81 -2.94 -4.70
N PHE A 311 -15.25 -3.39 -3.57
CA PHE A 311 -14.87 -2.48 -2.51
C PHE A 311 -13.87 -1.43 -3.00
N GLY A 312 -12.89 -1.84 -3.80
CA GLY A 312 -11.92 -0.94 -4.41
C GLY A 312 -12.57 0.12 -5.29
N VAL A 313 -13.47 -0.28 -6.20
CA VAL A 313 -14.20 0.63 -7.10
C VAL A 313 -15.10 1.59 -6.32
N PHE A 314 -15.88 1.09 -5.34
CA PHE A 314 -16.86 1.92 -4.64
C PHE A 314 -16.29 2.77 -3.50
N LYS A 315 -15.10 2.40 -2.98
CA LYS A 315 -14.46 3.14 -1.89
C LYS A 315 -13.18 3.81 -2.35
N TYR A 316 -12.16 3.02 -2.63
CA TYR A 316 -10.85 3.56 -2.98
C TYR A 316 -9.94 2.44 -3.48
N MET A 317 -9.30 2.62 -4.63
CA MET A 317 -8.23 1.74 -5.10
C MET A 317 -7.23 2.51 -5.94
N TYR A 318 -6.01 2.53 -5.48
CA TYR A 318 -4.86 3.07 -6.20
C TYR A 318 -4.00 1.93 -6.76
N TRP A 319 -3.08 2.27 -7.65
CA TRP A 319 -2.15 1.33 -8.26
C TRP A 319 -1.32 0.52 -7.24
N ASN A 320 -1.00 1.10 -6.08
CA ASN A 320 -0.28 0.43 -5.00
C ASN A 320 -1.10 -0.70 -4.33
N HIS A 321 -2.43 -0.68 -4.42
CA HIS A 321 -3.29 -1.74 -3.88
C HIS A 321 -3.39 -2.97 -4.80
N LEU A 322 -2.98 -2.86 -6.07
CA LEU A 322 -3.10 -3.96 -7.04
C LEU A 322 -2.23 -5.17 -6.67
N GLY A 323 -1.17 -4.97 -5.91
CA GLY A 323 -0.38 -6.05 -5.33
C GLY A 323 -1.22 -7.04 -4.51
N ILE A 324 -2.27 -6.57 -3.83
CA ILE A 324 -3.20 -7.40 -3.06
C ILE A 324 -3.93 -8.39 -3.97
N SER A 325 -4.38 -7.92 -5.13
CA SER A 325 -4.98 -8.77 -6.17
C SER A 325 -4.01 -9.87 -6.62
N THR A 326 -2.75 -9.51 -6.84
CA THR A 326 -1.69 -10.47 -7.20
C THR A 326 -1.51 -11.53 -6.11
N PHE A 327 -1.44 -11.14 -4.85
CA PHE A 327 -1.28 -12.06 -3.73
C PHE A 327 -2.48 -13.01 -3.61
N TYR A 328 -3.70 -12.50 -3.85
CA TYR A 328 -4.90 -13.33 -3.80
C TYR A 328 -5.00 -14.31 -4.98
N ILE A 329 -4.63 -13.89 -6.18
CA ILE A 329 -4.52 -14.78 -7.35
C ILE A 329 -3.49 -15.88 -7.07
N MET A 330 -2.33 -15.53 -6.52
CA MET A 330 -1.29 -16.47 -6.15
C MET A 330 -1.74 -17.45 -5.06
N PHE A 331 -2.49 -16.98 -4.04
CA PHE A 331 -3.15 -17.86 -3.06
C PHE A 331 -4.07 -18.86 -3.76
N THR A 332 -4.89 -18.39 -4.69
CA THR A 332 -5.83 -19.27 -5.42
C THR A 332 -5.10 -20.33 -6.27
N LEU A 333 -4.07 -19.92 -7.01
CA LEU A 333 -3.26 -20.84 -7.79
C LEU A 333 -2.52 -21.85 -6.91
N TRP A 334 -2.06 -21.42 -5.74
CA TRP A 334 -1.41 -22.31 -4.76
C TRP A 334 -2.36 -23.42 -4.32
N ILE A 335 -3.57 -23.10 -3.88
CA ILE A 335 -4.52 -24.10 -3.38
C ILE A 335 -5.02 -25.05 -4.49
N ILE A 336 -5.03 -24.60 -5.74
CA ILE A 336 -5.34 -25.45 -6.90
C ILE A 336 -4.21 -26.47 -7.12
N LEU A 337 -2.97 -26.00 -7.19
CA LEU A 337 -1.80 -26.85 -7.43
C LEU A 337 -1.48 -27.79 -6.26
N ASP A 338 -1.87 -27.43 -5.04
CA ASP A 338 -1.70 -28.29 -3.86
C ASP A 338 -2.66 -29.50 -3.88
N ASP A 339 -3.85 -29.35 -4.47
CA ASP A 339 -4.82 -30.42 -4.68
C ASP A 339 -4.53 -31.22 -5.96
N SER A 340 -4.02 -30.59 -7.02
CA SER A 340 -3.74 -31.17 -8.33
C SER A 340 -2.36 -30.75 -8.82
N PRO A 341 -1.28 -31.46 -8.45
CA PRO A 341 0.10 -31.09 -8.77
C PRO A 341 0.44 -31.06 -10.27
N GLU A 342 -0.41 -31.63 -11.10
CA GLU A 342 -0.29 -31.53 -12.54
C GLU A 342 -0.96 -30.23 -12.99
N MET A 343 -0.20 -29.35 -13.67
CA MET A 343 -0.78 -28.14 -14.25
C MET A 343 -1.95 -28.55 -15.16
N PRO A 344 -3.14 -27.91 -14.99
CA PRO A 344 -4.26 -28.19 -15.88
C PRO A 344 -3.80 -27.93 -17.31
N ASP A 345 -3.98 -28.91 -18.20
CA ASP A 345 -3.73 -28.72 -19.62
C ASP A 345 -4.87 -27.89 -20.24
N ILE A 346 -4.81 -26.58 -19.95
CA ILE A 346 -5.80 -25.61 -20.43
C ILE A 346 -5.77 -25.53 -21.96
N PHE A 347 -4.59 -25.65 -22.55
CA PHE A 347 -4.40 -25.53 -23.99
C PHE A 347 -4.83 -26.79 -24.75
N GLY A 348 -4.58 -27.99 -24.21
CA GLY A 348 -5.04 -29.25 -24.78
C GLY A 348 -6.56 -29.36 -24.77
N LYS A 349 -7.21 -28.91 -23.70
CA LYS A 349 -8.68 -28.92 -23.58
C LYS A 349 -9.38 -27.89 -24.47
N ILE A 350 -8.81 -26.69 -24.64
CA ILE A 350 -9.34 -25.66 -25.54
C ILE A 350 -9.20 -26.11 -27.01
N SER A 351 -8.13 -26.80 -27.35
CA SER A 351 -7.88 -27.24 -28.73
C SER A 351 -8.56 -28.53 -29.12
N GLY A 352 -9.12 -29.30 -28.16
CA GLY A 352 -9.77 -30.60 -28.42
C GLY A 352 -8.84 -31.65 -29.05
N LYS A 353 -7.53 -31.40 -29.08
CA LYS A 353 -6.52 -32.29 -29.69
C LYS A 353 -5.63 -32.92 -28.64
N VAL A 354 -5.17 -34.10 -28.94
CA VAL A 354 -4.17 -34.85 -28.17
C VAL A 354 -2.97 -33.98 -27.82
N GLU A 355 -2.53 -34.04 -26.57
CA GLU A 355 -1.33 -33.38 -26.06
C GLU A 355 -0.15 -33.50 -27.01
N SER A 356 0.16 -32.48 -27.78
CA SER A 356 1.41 -32.45 -28.51
C SER A 356 2.51 -31.97 -27.56
N LYS A 357 3.70 -32.54 -27.65
CA LYS A 357 4.88 -32.10 -26.88
C LYS A 357 5.13 -30.58 -27.05
N LEU A 358 4.71 -30.04 -28.19
CA LEU A 358 4.83 -28.62 -28.52
C LEU A 358 3.86 -27.76 -27.68
N THR A 359 2.57 -28.15 -27.56
CA THR A 359 1.57 -27.40 -26.77
C THR A 359 1.92 -27.34 -25.29
N VAL A 360 2.41 -28.45 -24.74
CA VAL A 360 2.89 -28.48 -23.34
C VAL A 360 4.12 -27.59 -23.14
N THR A 361 5.04 -27.58 -24.11
CA THR A 361 6.24 -26.73 -24.03
C THR A 361 5.88 -25.24 -24.15
N LEU A 362 5.01 -24.87 -25.11
CA LEU A 362 4.53 -23.50 -25.27
C LEU A 362 3.80 -23.01 -23.99
N GLY A 363 2.94 -23.85 -23.40
CA GLY A 363 2.27 -23.53 -22.15
C GLY A 363 3.25 -23.26 -21.00
N LYS A 364 4.33 -24.04 -20.89
CA LYS A 364 5.40 -23.80 -19.91
C LYS A 364 6.14 -22.48 -20.16
N CYS A 365 6.45 -22.17 -21.42
CA CYS A 365 7.09 -20.92 -21.80
C CYS A 365 6.22 -19.72 -21.46
N VAL A 366 4.90 -19.78 -21.71
CA VAL A 366 3.94 -18.72 -21.36
C VAL A 366 3.92 -18.50 -19.86
N VAL A 367 3.85 -19.57 -19.05
CA VAL A 367 3.85 -19.44 -17.58
C VAL A 367 5.14 -18.82 -17.06
N VAL A 368 6.29 -19.20 -17.61
CA VAL A 368 7.59 -18.62 -17.24
C VAL A 368 7.64 -17.14 -17.67
N PHE A 369 7.14 -16.82 -18.85
CA PHE A 369 7.07 -15.44 -19.33
C PHE A 369 6.19 -14.57 -18.41
N ILE A 370 4.99 -15.04 -18.04
CA ILE A 370 4.10 -14.35 -17.10
C ILE A 370 4.78 -14.11 -15.75
N ALA A 371 5.56 -15.08 -15.26
CA ALA A 371 6.27 -14.93 -13.99
C ALA A 371 7.52 -14.02 -14.09
N ALA A 372 8.14 -13.93 -15.26
CA ALA A 372 9.36 -13.16 -15.48
C ALA A 372 9.10 -11.70 -15.87
N MET A 373 8.03 -11.43 -16.63
CA MET A 373 7.74 -10.09 -17.15
C MET A 373 7.66 -9.02 -16.03
N PRO A 374 6.98 -9.25 -14.88
CA PRO A 374 6.93 -8.25 -13.82
C PRO A 374 8.30 -7.91 -13.19
N ILE A 375 9.33 -8.71 -13.42
CA ILE A 375 10.70 -8.41 -12.96
C ILE A 375 11.27 -7.19 -13.71
N ALA A 376 10.86 -6.97 -14.95
CA ALA A 376 11.26 -5.77 -15.70
C ALA A 376 10.84 -4.48 -14.96
N TRP A 377 9.67 -4.49 -14.35
CA TRP A 377 9.18 -3.36 -13.54
C TRP A 377 9.96 -3.20 -12.24
N THR A 378 10.34 -4.32 -11.60
CA THR A 378 11.26 -4.28 -10.45
C THR A 378 12.55 -3.58 -10.80
N VAL A 379 13.17 -3.97 -11.92
CA VAL A 379 14.43 -3.35 -12.37
C VAL A 379 14.22 -1.87 -12.69
N SER A 380 13.17 -1.54 -13.43
CA SER A 380 12.86 -0.15 -13.79
C SER A 380 12.69 0.73 -12.55
N CYS A 381 11.82 0.32 -11.60
CA CYS A 381 11.61 1.09 -10.38
C CYS A 381 12.86 1.17 -9.51
N SER A 382 13.63 0.09 -9.41
CA SER A 382 14.89 0.11 -8.66
C SER A 382 15.92 1.08 -9.26
N VAL A 383 16.02 1.12 -10.59
CA VAL A 383 16.89 2.08 -11.27
C VAL A 383 16.39 3.51 -11.06
N MET A 384 15.08 3.74 -11.14
CA MET A 384 14.51 5.07 -10.91
C MET A 384 14.71 5.54 -9.47
N ASP A 385 14.56 4.66 -8.50
CA ASP A 385 14.79 4.95 -7.08
C ASP A 385 16.23 5.41 -6.80
N ILE A 386 17.20 4.78 -7.50
CA ILE A 386 18.62 5.16 -7.39
C ILE A 386 18.90 6.49 -8.10
N LEU A 387 18.33 6.70 -9.30
CA LEU A 387 18.65 7.86 -10.14
C LEU A 387 17.81 9.09 -9.80
N LYS A 388 16.64 8.89 -9.22
CA LYS A 388 15.64 9.90 -8.92
C LYS A 388 15.06 9.66 -7.51
N PRO A 389 15.87 9.81 -6.45
CA PRO A 389 15.41 9.61 -5.08
C PRO A 389 14.24 10.54 -4.74
N TYR A 390 13.50 10.22 -3.70
CA TYR A 390 12.36 11.01 -3.26
C TYR A 390 12.77 12.46 -2.88
N GLY A 391 13.99 12.64 -2.38
CA GLY A 391 14.64 13.94 -2.18
C GLY A 391 14.40 14.59 -0.81
N MET A 392 13.61 13.99 0.07
CA MET A 392 13.34 14.55 1.40
C MET A 392 14.51 14.36 2.36
N ARG A 393 15.35 13.36 2.15
CA ARG A 393 16.58 13.17 2.93
C ARG A 393 17.55 14.33 2.76
N GLU A 394 17.71 14.81 1.52
CA GLU A 394 18.56 15.97 1.21
C GLU A 394 18.01 17.25 1.83
N VAL A 395 16.69 17.46 1.79
CA VAL A 395 16.02 18.59 2.45
C VAL A 395 16.24 18.54 3.96
N ALA A 396 16.05 17.37 4.59
CA ALA A 396 16.29 17.21 6.03
C ALA A 396 17.74 17.48 6.41
N GLN A 397 18.70 17.04 5.57
CA GLN A 397 20.12 17.31 5.79
C GLN A 397 20.43 18.81 5.70
N TYR A 398 19.87 19.50 4.68
CA TYR A 398 20.04 20.94 4.55
C TYR A 398 19.50 21.71 5.78
N ILE A 399 18.33 21.32 6.29
CA ILE A 399 17.74 21.91 7.48
C ILE A 399 18.71 21.80 8.69
N LYS A 400 19.32 20.63 8.88
CA LYS A 400 20.31 20.39 9.95
C LYS A 400 21.60 21.16 9.74
N ASP A 401 22.15 21.15 8.53
CA ASP A 401 23.43 21.79 8.21
C ASP A 401 23.36 23.32 8.33
N ASN A 402 22.16 23.90 8.24
CA ASN A 402 21.93 25.33 8.39
C ASN A 402 21.30 25.72 9.75
N ASP A 403 21.24 24.78 10.71
CA ASP A 403 20.72 25.02 12.07
C ASP A 403 19.29 25.57 12.12
N MET A 404 18.48 25.21 11.11
CA MET A 404 17.12 25.75 10.97
C MET A 404 16.16 25.26 12.07
N GLU A 405 16.51 24.18 12.79
CA GLU A 405 15.71 23.64 13.89
C GLU A 405 15.54 24.63 15.04
N GLY A 406 16.47 25.59 15.20
CA GLY A 406 16.42 26.64 16.19
C GLY A 406 15.59 27.86 15.80
N HIS A 407 15.01 27.86 14.59
CA HIS A 407 14.30 28.99 13.99
C HIS A 407 12.83 28.69 13.73
N THR A 408 12.05 29.71 13.39
CA THR A 408 10.66 29.52 12.98
C THR A 408 10.61 29.01 11.55
N VAL A 409 10.27 27.72 11.38
CA VAL A 409 10.16 27.08 10.07
C VAL A 409 8.70 26.81 9.75
N MET A 410 8.26 27.24 8.57
CA MET A 410 6.94 26.95 8.03
C MET A 410 7.05 26.02 6.83
N MET A 411 6.27 24.95 6.85
CA MET A 411 6.08 24.10 5.69
C MET A 411 4.76 24.46 5.02
N CYS A 412 4.81 24.74 3.73
CA CYS A 412 3.61 24.92 2.97
C CYS A 412 3.47 23.88 1.88
N TRP A 413 2.29 23.31 1.82
CA TRP A 413 1.87 22.39 0.79
C TRP A 413 0.52 22.83 0.25
N LEU A 414 0.52 23.11 -1.04
CA LEU A 414 -0.72 23.27 -1.77
C LEU A 414 -1.07 21.97 -2.45
N TYR A 415 -2.35 21.70 -2.47
CA TYR A 415 -2.95 20.59 -3.18
C TYR A 415 -2.34 20.40 -4.57
N GLU A 416 -2.16 19.12 -4.94
CA GLU A 416 -1.72 18.74 -6.28
C GLU A 416 -2.36 19.60 -7.35
N TYR A 417 -1.52 20.34 -8.03
CA TYR A 417 -1.88 21.04 -9.23
C TYR A 417 -2.22 20.05 -10.33
N LYS A 418 -3.48 19.74 -10.49
CA LYS A 418 -3.94 19.10 -11.72
C LYS A 418 -4.03 20.09 -12.87
N ASP A 419 -4.17 21.39 -12.57
CA ASP A 419 -4.19 22.46 -13.58
C ASP A 419 -3.64 23.76 -13.01
N ARG A 420 -2.52 24.23 -13.53
CA ARG A 420 -1.99 25.57 -13.26
C ARG A 420 -3.02 26.67 -13.53
N ASN A 421 -3.94 26.42 -14.48
CA ASN A 421 -4.96 27.39 -14.87
C ASN A 421 -6.08 27.53 -13.85
N VAL A 422 -6.38 26.50 -13.05
CA VAL A 422 -7.42 26.58 -12.01
C VAL A 422 -7.04 27.56 -10.90
N PHE A 423 -5.76 27.73 -10.64
CA PHE A 423 -5.27 28.67 -9.64
C PHE A 423 -5.14 30.09 -10.16
N ALA A 424 -4.82 30.27 -11.44
CA ALA A 424 -4.76 31.60 -12.05
C ALA A 424 -6.14 32.19 -12.32
N GLU A 425 -7.16 31.36 -12.53
CA GLU A 425 -8.52 31.81 -12.87
C GLU A 425 -9.48 31.82 -11.67
N ASN A 426 -9.28 30.96 -10.68
CA ASN A 426 -10.07 30.96 -9.47
C ASN A 426 -9.22 31.54 -8.33
N HIS A 427 -9.34 32.84 -8.12
CA HIS A 427 -8.91 33.45 -6.86
C HIS A 427 -9.35 32.55 -5.72
N TYR A 428 -8.42 32.25 -4.79
CA TYR A 428 -8.69 31.47 -3.60
C TYR A 428 -10.08 31.74 -3.07
N THR A 429 -10.97 30.76 -3.20
CA THR A 429 -12.19 30.79 -2.39
C THR A 429 -11.79 30.50 -0.96
N ASP A 430 -12.44 31.10 0.01
CA ASP A 430 -12.17 30.87 1.44
C ASP A 430 -12.13 29.38 1.78
N ALA A 431 -12.92 28.55 1.09
CA ALA A 431 -12.89 27.11 1.23
C ALA A 431 -11.53 26.45 0.88
N ASN A 432 -10.78 26.96 -0.10
CA ASN A 432 -9.47 26.42 -0.47
C ASN A 432 -8.35 26.90 0.48
N ARG A 433 -8.49 28.07 1.06
CA ARG A 433 -7.59 28.57 2.13
C ARG A 433 -7.68 27.69 3.38
N HIS A 434 -8.86 27.19 3.69
CA HIS A 434 -9.12 26.36 4.86
C HIS A 434 -8.45 24.97 4.80
N ASN A 435 -8.12 24.49 3.62
CA ASN A 435 -7.52 23.16 3.44
C ASN A 435 -5.99 23.12 3.57
N MET A 436 -5.33 24.27 3.75
CA MET A 436 -3.87 24.37 3.66
C MET A 436 -3.12 23.92 4.91
N SER A 437 -3.73 23.93 6.08
CA SER A 437 -3.00 23.79 7.33
C SER A 437 -2.76 22.36 7.80
N ASN A 438 -3.52 21.36 7.37
CA ASN A 438 -3.45 19.99 7.91
C ASN A 438 -2.91 18.94 6.93
N GLU A 439 -2.62 19.29 5.68
CA GLU A 439 -2.14 18.35 4.68
C GLU A 439 -0.70 18.57 4.29
N MET A 440 0.13 18.40 5.27
CA MET A 440 1.55 18.56 5.04
C MET A 440 2.21 17.21 4.81
N SER A 441 1.96 16.59 3.64
CA SER A 441 2.62 15.34 3.28
C SER A 441 4.14 15.45 3.35
N ASP A 442 4.68 16.63 3.06
CA ASP A 442 6.12 16.88 3.11
C ASP A 442 6.61 17.09 4.54
N ALA A 443 5.83 17.76 5.41
CA ALA A 443 6.13 17.82 6.82
C ALA A 443 6.13 16.41 7.44
N SER A 444 5.15 15.58 7.11
CA SER A 444 5.13 14.17 7.54
C SER A 444 6.33 13.38 7.01
N ALA A 445 6.78 13.65 5.78
CA ALA A 445 7.95 13.00 5.19
C ALA A 445 9.27 13.42 5.86
N LEU A 446 9.36 14.66 6.34
CA LEU A 446 10.54 15.23 7.01
C LEU A 446 10.58 14.93 8.50
N SER A 447 9.42 14.91 9.17
CA SER A 447 9.32 14.77 10.64
C SER A 447 10.14 13.62 11.24
N PRO A 448 10.25 12.42 10.63
CA PRO A 448 11.04 11.34 11.21
C PRO A 448 12.53 11.61 11.32
N TYR A 449 13.05 12.58 10.56
CA TYR A 449 14.46 12.94 10.58
C TYR A 449 14.84 13.84 11.76
N PHE A 450 13.86 14.39 12.49
CA PHE A 450 14.03 15.30 13.63
C PHE A 450 13.54 14.66 14.92
N GLU A 451 14.04 15.15 16.06
CA GLU A 451 13.58 14.67 17.36
C GLU A 451 12.22 15.25 17.71
N ASP A 452 12.03 16.54 17.47
CA ASP A 452 10.83 17.30 17.74
C ASP A 452 10.17 17.81 16.43
N ASN A 453 8.95 18.30 16.52
CA ASN A 453 8.29 18.97 15.42
C ASN A 453 8.91 20.37 15.21
N ILE A 454 9.60 20.53 14.11
CA ILE A 454 10.27 21.81 13.75
C ILE A 454 9.36 22.79 13.00
N PHE A 455 8.19 22.34 12.54
CA PHE A 455 7.28 23.15 11.75
C PHE A 455 6.19 23.74 12.63
N TYR A 456 6.22 25.07 12.85
CA TYR A 456 5.28 25.70 13.75
C TYR A 456 3.82 25.63 13.29
N ASN A 457 3.58 25.44 12.00
CA ASN A 457 2.25 25.30 11.43
C ASN A 457 1.83 23.83 11.16
N PHE A 458 2.59 22.86 11.64
CA PHE A 458 2.24 21.43 11.56
C PHE A 458 1.73 20.96 12.92
N ASN A 459 0.55 20.34 12.96
CA ASN A 459 -0.10 19.84 14.18
C ASN A 459 -0.27 20.91 15.28
N ILE A 460 -0.82 22.05 14.94
CA ILE A 460 -0.97 23.20 15.84
C ILE A 460 -1.71 22.85 17.14
N THR A 461 -2.69 21.94 17.07
CA THR A 461 -3.44 21.48 18.24
C THR A 461 -2.64 20.52 19.13
N HIS A 462 -1.63 19.85 18.57
CA HIS A 462 -0.75 18.92 19.25
C HIS A 462 0.70 19.11 18.76
N PRO A 463 1.37 20.20 19.17
CA PRO A 463 2.68 20.59 18.61
C PRO A 463 3.79 19.54 18.81
N THR A 464 3.62 18.62 19.73
CA THR A 464 4.59 17.53 19.98
C THR A 464 4.38 16.33 19.05
N ASP A 465 3.26 16.27 18.32
CA ASP A 465 2.98 15.14 17.44
C ASP A 465 3.73 15.33 16.11
N LEU A 466 4.44 14.27 15.73
CA LEU A 466 5.23 14.22 14.50
C LEU A 466 4.46 13.63 13.32
N TYR A 467 3.18 13.37 13.47
CA TYR A 467 2.30 12.76 12.47
C TYR A 467 1.05 13.61 12.26
N SER A 468 0.46 13.53 11.09
CA SER A 468 -0.79 14.21 10.77
C SER A 468 -1.97 13.27 10.93
N LYS A 469 -3.09 13.79 11.46
CA LYS A 469 -4.39 13.15 11.30
C LYS A 469 -5.02 13.72 10.03
N PHE A 470 -5.51 12.84 9.14
CA PHE A 470 -6.17 13.25 7.89
C PHE A 470 -7.59 13.76 8.18
N ARG A 471 -7.70 14.83 8.96
CA ARG A 471 -8.96 15.48 9.31
C ARG A 471 -9.21 16.73 8.48
N ILE A 472 -10.47 17.12 8.39
CA ILE A 472 -10.86 18.40 7.80
C ILE A 472 -10.30 19.52 8.66
N THR A 473 -9.71 20.51 8.01
CA THR A 473 -9.32 21.74 8.66
C THR A 473 -10.56 22.57 8.98
N THR A 474 -10.70 22.98 10.23
CA THR A 474 -11.80 23.81 10.68
C THR A 474 -11.45 25.29 10.58
N GLU A 475 -12.45 26.16 10.63
CA GLU A 475 -12.25 27.60 10.71
C GLU A 475 -11.44 27.99 11.96
N GLU A 476 -11.65 27.29 13.07
CA GLU A 476 -10.87 27.46 14.31
C GLU A 476 -9.38 27.08 14.13
N ASP A 477 -9.07 26.04 13.36
CA ASP A 477 -7.68 25.67 13.05
C ASP A 477 -6.99 26.78 12.23
N ASN A 478 -7.72 27.42 11.31
CA ASN A 478 -7.17 28.54 10.52
C ASN A 478 -6.95 29.78 11.39
N GLU A 479 -7.89 30.11 12.25
CA GLU A 479 -7.72 31.22 13.19
C GLU A 479 -6.51 31.01 14.10
N ARG A 480 -6.23 29.79 14.53
CA ARG A 480 -5.02 29.44 15.29
C ARG A 480 -3.75 29.62 14.47
N ASN A 481 -3.74 29.22 13.19
CA ASN A 481 -2.64 29.48 12.28
C ASN A 481 -2.35 30.97 12.13
N PHE A 482 -3.39 31.77 11.91
CA PHE A 482 -3.24 33.23 11.83
C PHE A 482 -2.80 33.85 13.17
N ALA A 483 -3.25 33.29 14.30
CA ALA A 483 -2.81 33.74 15.61
C ALA A 483 -1.30 33.51 15.81
N LEU A 484 -0.77 32.39 15.38
CA LEU A 484 0.67 32.11 15.40
C LEU A 484 1.47 33.13 14.59
N TRP A 485 0.97 33.53 13.42
CA TRP A 485 1.62 34.57 12.62
C TRP A 485 1.58 35.94 13.29
N ARG A 486 0.50 36.25 13.98
CA ARG A 486 0.40 37.51 14.75
C ARG A 486 1.32 37.49 15.96
N GLU A 487 1.56 36.32 16.56
CA GLU A 487 2.39 36.15 17.74
C GLU A 487 3.89 36.10 17.39
N TYR A 488 4.26 35.30 16.39
CA TYR A 488 5.68 35.05 16.06
C TYR A 488 6.20 35.91 14.91
N GLY A 489 5.32 36.58 14.17
CA GLY A 489 5.67 37.31 12.96
C GLY A 489 5.86 36.40 11.76
N TYR A 490 6.52 36.92 10.73
CA TYR A 490 6.84 36.13 9.55
C TYR A 490 7.84 35.02 9.89
N PRO A 491 7.64 33.78 9.38
CA PRO A 491 8.57 32.70 9.63
C PRO A 491 9.94 33.01 9.03
N GLU A 492 11.00 32.68 9.76
CA GLU A 492 12.36 32.92 9.29
C GLU A 492 12.70 32.03 8.10
N TYR A 493 12.12 30.83 8.03
CA TYR A 493 12.25 29.93 6.91
C TYR A 493 10.90 29.43 6.43
N MET A 494 10.77 29.33 5.10
CA MET A 494 9.61 28.74 4.45
C MET A 494 10.04 27.65 3.48
N ILE A 495 9.36 26.51 3.49
CA ILE A 495 9.62 25.38 2.60
C ILE A 495 8.38 25.13 1.76
N PHE A 496 8.51 25.26 0.43
CA PHE A 496 7.39 25.22 -0.50
C PHE A 496 7.63 24.33 -1.70
N LYS A 497 6.55 23.69 -2.17
CA LYS A 497 6.46 23.00 -3.46
C LYS A 497 5.81 23.84 -4.56
N CYS A 498 5.24 24.97 -4.24
CA CYS A 498 4.36 25.75 -5.11
C CYS A 498 4.76 27.21 -5.14
N PRO A 499 4.21 28.00 -6.08
CA PRO A 499 4.36 29.43 -6.06
C PRO A 499 3.85 30.04 -4.75
N ILE A 500 4.62 30.97 -4.21
CA ILE A 500 4.44 31.56 -2.89
C ILE A 500 3.14 32.37 -2.77
N ASP A 501 2.74 33.03 -3.86
CA ASP A 501 1.53 33.85 -3.97
C ASP A 501 0.25 33.15 -3.51
N SER A 502 0.31 31.83 -3.47
CA SER A 502 -0.81 31.00 -3.07
C SER A 502 -0.89 30.73 -1.56
N VAL A 503 0.06 31.18 -0.76
CA VAL A 503 0.21 30.77 0.65
C VAL A 503 -0.24 31.83 1.62
N PHE A 504 0.03 33.08 1.28
CA PHE A 504 -0.30 34.23 2.14
C PHE A 504 -1.43 35.03 1.54
N PRO A 505 -2.64 34.95 2.08
CA PRO A 505 -3.79 35.64 1.52
C PRO A 505 -3.67 37.17 1.52
N GLU A 506 -2.66 37.67 2.20
CA GLU A 506 -2.48 39.10 2.45
C GLU A 506 -1.16 39.64 1.88
N LEU A 507 -0.37 38.76 1.24
CA LEU A 507 0.88 39.12 0.57
C LEU A 507 0.75 38.80 -0.91
N GLU A 508 1.10 39.77 -1.74
CA GLU A 508 1.27 39.54 -3.17
C GLU A 508 2.63 38.87 -3.42
N TYR A 509 2.81 38.29 -4.59
CA TYR A 509 4.05 37.62 -4.97
C TYR A 509 5.28 38.54 -4.83
N ASP A 510 5.10 39.82 -5.25
CA ASP A 510 6.15 40.83 -5.19
C ASP A 510 6.58 41.11 -3.74
N ASP A 511 5.65 41.11 -2.77
CA ASP A 511 5.96 41.30 -1.35
C ASP A 511 6.86 40.19 -0.82
N ILE A 512 6.63 38.94 -1.26
CA ILE A 512 7.39 37.80 -0.81
C ILE A 512 8.78 37.79 -1.44
N GLU A 513 8.92 38.09 -2.72
CA GLU A 513 10.22 38.28 -3.36
C GLU A 513 11.01 39.43 -2.72
N GLU A 514 10.32 40.46 -2.27
CA GLU A 514 10.95 41.54 -1.50
C GLU A 514 11.46 41.07 -0.14
N MET A 515 10.68 40.22 0.56
CA MET A 515 10.95 39.84 1.95
C MET A 515 11.87 38.64 2.07
N TYR A 516 11.86 37.71 1.13
CA TYR A 516 12.53 36.42 1.23
C TYR A 516 13.54 36.21 0.11
N ASP A 517 14.64 35.55 0.47
CA ASP A 517 15.63 35.03 -0.48
C ASP A 517 15.51 33.53 -0.62
N ILE A 518 15.57 33.00 -1.86
CA ILE A 518 15.67 31.55 -2.10
C ILE A 518 17.09 31.11 -1.73
N THR A 519 17.21 30.26 -0.74
CA THR A 519 18.50 29.76 -0.26
C THR A 519 18.85 28.38 -0.79
N ALA A 520 17.85 27.57 -1.13
CA ALA A 520 18.05 26.25 -1.73
C ALA A 520 16.83 25.79 -2.54
N MET A 521 17.08 24.85 -3.45
CA MET A 521 16.05 24.19 -4.25
C MET A 521 16.40 22.70 -4.41
N TYR A 522 15.45 21.84 -4.07
CA TYR A 522 15.58 20.40 -4.16
C TYR A 522 14.53 19.79 -5.08
N GLN A 523 14.85 18.64 -5.67
CA GLN A 523 13.90 17.87 -6.46
C GLN A 523 13.23 16.82 -5.57
N ARG A 524 11.91 16.81 -5.58
CA ARG A 524 11.11 15.70 -5.06
C ARG A 524 10.61 14.86 -6.23
N ASN A 525 10.92 13.56 -6.23
CA ASN A 525 10.55 12.68 -7.31
C ASN A 525 9.60 11.60 -6.83
N CYS A 526 8.46 11.48 -7.51
CA CYS A 526 7.56 10.34 -7.39
C CYS A 526 7.59 9.57 -8.70
N PHE A 527 7.69 8.25 -8.64
CA PHE A 527 7.76 7.45 -9.86
C PHE A 527 6.96 6.16 -9.73
N TYR A 528 6.50 5.70 -10.88
CA TYR A 528 5.87 4.40 -11.03
C TYR A 528 6.31 3.79 -12.36
N LYS A 529 7.01 2.66 -12.28
CA LYS A 529 7.63 2.01 -13.45
C LYS A 529 8.59 2.93 -14.19
N PHE A 530 8.24 3.44 -15.36
CA PHE A 530 9.04 4.36 -16.17
C PHE A 530 8.61 5.83 -16.05
N SER A 531 7.53 6.06 -15.33
CA SER A 531 6.95 7.38 -15.17
C SER A 531 7.55 8.06 -13.97
N VAL A 532 8.02 9.27 -14.12
CA VAL A 532 8.57 10.10 -13.05
C VAL A 532 7.87 11.44 -13.06
N ILE A 533 7.34 11.83 -11.91
CA ILE A 533 6.86 13.18 -11.65
C ILE A 533 7.92 13.85 -10.80
N THR A 534 8.48 14.95 -11.28
CA THR A 534 9.45 15.75 -10.54
C THR A 534 8.78 17.06 -10.13
N GLU A 535 8.81 17.36 -8.84
CA GLU A 535 8.38 18.61 -8.26
C GLU A 535 9.60 19.29 -7.63
N TYR A 536 9.54 20.60 -7.45
CA TYR A 536 10.63 21.35 -6.84
C TYR A 536 10.21 21.86 -5.46
N VAL A 537 11.06 21.62 -4.48
CA VAL A 537 10.93 22.14 -3.11
C VAL A 537 11.89 23.31 -2.96
N HIS A 538 11.35 24.50 -2.73
CA HIS A 538 12.13 25.71 -2.53
C HIS A 538 12.23 26.02 -1.05
N ILE A 539 13.39 26.43 -0.59
CA ILE A 539 13.65 26.88 0.77
C ILE A 539 13.96 28.36 0.70
N PHE A 540 13.13 29.15 1.39
CA PHE A 540 13.23 30.60 1.47
C PHE A 540 13.67 30.99 2.86
N LYS A 541 14.53 32.02 2.95
CA LYS A 541 14.95 32.65 4.19
C LYS A 541 14.48 34.09 4.23
N LEU A 542 13.86 34.49 5.33
CA LEU A 542 13.47 35.88 5.58
C LEU A 542 14.72 36.78 5.66
N LYS A 543 14.70 37.89 4.95
CA LYS A 543 15.79 38.88 5.03
C LYS A 543 15.86 39.50 6.42
N ASP A 544 17.07 39.75 6.90
CA ASP A 544 17.33 40.18 8.28
C ASP A 544 16.56 41.44 8.66
N GLU A 545 16.29 42.34 7.70
CA GLU A 545 15.53 43.57 7.91
C GLU A 545 14.06 43.33 8.28
N TYR A 546 13.51 42.15 8.01
CA TYR A 546 12.12 41.77 8.31
C TYR A 546 11.98 40.90 9.54
N ILE A 547 13.09 40.43 10.11
CA ILE A 547 13.06 39.60 11.32
C ILE A 547 12.44 40.39 12.48
N GLY A 548 11.43 39.81 13.12
CA GLY A 548 10.73 40.44 14.25
C GLY A 548 9.81 41.61 13.86
N LYS A 549 9.70 41.92 12.57
CA LYS A 549 8.67 42.83 12.12
C LYS A 549 7.36 42.04 12.03
N GLY A 550 6.43 42.44 12.89
CA GLY A 550 5.05 41.97 12.76
C GLY A 550 4.47 42.48 11.43
N LYS A 551 3.34 41.86 11.03
CA LYS A 551 2.56 42.24 9.86
C LYS A 551 2.43 43.75 9.73
N PRO A 552 2.68 44.34 8.55
CA PRO A 552 2.27 45.71 8.30
C PRO A 552 0.78 45.85 8.59
N GLN A 553 0.41 46.84 9.40
CA GLN A 553 -0.96 47.11 9.75
C GLN A 553 -1.78 47.59 8.54
#